data_3651c5c238f57188a3d8f6d68558351e
#
_entry.id   3651c5c238f57188a3d8f6d68558351e
#
_cell.length_a   1.000
_cell.length_b   1.000
_cell.length_c   1.000
_cell.angle_alpha   90.00
_cell.angle_beta   90.00
_cell.angle_gamma   90.00
#
_symmetry.space_group_name_H-M   'P 1'
#
loop_
_entity.id
_entity.type
_entity.pdbx_description
1 polymer ?
#
loop_
_entity_poly.entity_id
_entity_poly.type
_entity_poly.pdbx_seq_one_letter_code
_entity_poly.pdbx_strand_id
1 'polypeptide(L)'
;ANGNIASVLQSTKGINVLSPTWFYLNDNSGGIASLASSSYVDYCHQNGIEVWALVSNLENPDVNAESILSHTSTRDNLTNALISAAIQYDLDGINVDFEALNVDAVGTSFIQFIRELSIKCANNGIVLSVDNYVPSAYTSFYNRAEQARFADYVVLMAYDEHYAGSEEAGSVASIDYVTKGVEDTLQDVPAEQLILGMPFYTRVWSETPIDGDGSTGETDNVVDYALSS
;
A
#
# COMPACT_ATOMS: atom_id res chain seq x y z
N ALA A 1 9.48 -6.50 -11.77
CA ALA A 1 8.74 -5.47 -12.30
C ALA A 1 7.79 -5.88 -13.43
N ASN A 2 7.89 -5.44 -14.68
CA ASN A 2 6.90 -5.71 -15.72
C ASN A 2 6.91 -7.18 -16.18
N GLY A 3 6.36 -8.10 -15.37
CA GLY A 3 6.20 -9.50 -15.73
C GLY A 3 5.33 -9.68 -16.99
N ASN A 4 5.25 -10.91 -17.48
CA ASN A 4 4.44 -11.21 -18.67
C ASN A 4 2.94 -11.10 -18.31
N ILE A 5 2.38 -9.88 -18.40
CA ILE A 5 0.97 -9.60 -18.10
C ILE A 5 0.02 -10.48 -18.92
N ALA A 6 0.37 -10.83 -20.16
CA ALA A 6 -0.45 -11.70 -20.99
C ALA A 6 -0.58 -13.11 -20.38
N SER A 7 0.49 -13.64 -19.79
CA SER A 7 0.47 -14.95 -19.11
C SER A 7 -0.38 -14.91 -17.84
N VAL A 8 -0.29 -13.81 -17.09
CA VAL A 8 -1.10 -13.63 -15.85
C VAL A 8 -2.59 -13.59 -16.21
N LEU A 9 -2.99 -12.79 -17.19
CA LEU A 9 -4.39 -12.65 -17.60
C LEU A 9 -4.98 -13.93 -18.23
N GLN A 10 -4.15 -14.78 -18.82
CA GLN A 10 -4.62 -16.08 -19.32
C GLN A 10 -5.02 -17.05 -18.20
N SER A 11 -4.38 -16.94 -17.03
CA SER A 11 -4.61 -17.84 -15.90
C SER A 11 -5.58 -17.28 -14.85
N THR A 12 -5.94 -16.01 -14.93
CA THR A 12 -6.82 -15.33 -13.98
C THR A 12 -8.12 -14.86 -14.63
N LYS A 13 -9.19 -14.82 -13.82
CA LYS A 13 -10.51 -14.35 -14.27
C LYS A 13 -11.04 -13.29 -13.31
N GLY A 14 -11.78 -12.32 -13.85
CA GLY A 14 -12.47 -11.31 -13.05
C GLY A 14 -11.57 -10.16 -12.59
N ILE A 15 -10.37 -10.02 -13.15
CA ILE A 15 -9.52 -8.84 -12.93
C ILE A 15 -10.12 -7.68 -13.72
N ASN A 16 -10.36 -6.57 -13.05
CA ASN A 16 -10.82 -5.30 -13.65
C ASN A 16 -9.86 -4.14 -13.37
N VAL A 17 -8.99 -4.26 -12.35
CA VAL A 17 -7.95 -3.28 -12.03
C VAL A 17 -6.63 -4.00 -11.76
N LEU A 18 -5.53 -3.42 -12.21
CA LEU A 18 -4.18 -3.81 -11.82
C LEU A 18 -3.46 -2.62 -11.20
N SER A 19 -2.79 -2.87 -10.07
CA SER A 19 -2.02 -1.84 -9.34
C SER A 19 -0.54 -2.24 -9.28
N PRO A 20 0.24 -2.00 -10.34
CA PRO A 20 1.65 -2.33 -10.33
C PRO A 20 2.45 -1.32 -9.50
N THR A 21 3.43 -1.78 -8.73
CA THR A 21 4.38 -0.94 -8.00
C THR A 21 5.36 -0.31 -8.98
N TRP A 22 4.99 0.86 -9.50
CA TRP A 22 5.74 1.53 -10.57
C TRP A 22 6.42 2.82 -10.15
N PHE A 23 5.87 3.50 -9.15
CA PHE A 23 6.42 4.76 -8.69
C PHE A 23 6.97 4.63 -7.28
N TYR A 24 8.05 5.34 -7.02
CA TYR A 24 8.60 5.48 -5.67
C TYR A 24 9.26 6.84 -5.49
N LEU A 25 9.34 7.29 -4.24
CA LEU A 25 10.00 8.55 -3.91
C LEU A 25 11.48 8.44 -4.26
N ASN A 26 11.99 9.39 -5.04
CA ASN A 26 13.34 9.35 -5.56
C ASN A 26 14.30 10.34 -4.90
N ASP A 27 13.77 11.46 -4.42
CA ASP A 27 14.55 12.50 -3.77
C ASP A 27 13.70 13.29 -2.75
N ASN A 28 14.38 14.02 -1.87
CA ASN A 28 13.74 14.81 -0.80
C ASN A 28 13.05 16.11 -1.29
N SER A 29 13.05 16.37 -2.59
CA SER A 29 12.28 17.49 -3.17
C SER A 29 10.88 17.11 -3.63
N GLY A 30 10.49 15.85 -3.50
CA GLY A 30 9.21 15.29 -3.96
C GLY A 30 9.24 14.75 -5.39
N GLY A 31 10.43 14.46 -5.92
CA GLY A 31 10.59 13.73 -7.19
C GLY A 31 10.27 12.26 -7.05
N ILE A 32 9.78 11.66 -8.14
CA ILE A 32 9.51 10.23 -8.23
C ILE A 32 10.39 9.55 -9.27
N ALA A 33 10.74 8.28 -9.02
CA ALA A 33 11.24 7.39 -10.05
C ALA A 33 10.10 6.53 -10.60
N SER A 34 10.24 6.06 -11.84
CA SER A 34 9.18 5.37 -12.55
C SER A 34 9.68 4.11 -13.24
N LEU A 35 8.92 3.03 -13.08
CA LEU A 35 9.05 1.77 -13.82
C LEU A 35 7.87 1.56 -14.79
N ALA A 36 7.05 2.59 -15.00
CA ALA A 36 5.85 2.50 -15.80
C ALA A 36 6.13 2.14 -17.26
N SER A 37 5.19 1.45 -17.88
CA SER A 37 5.30 0.92 -19.24
C SER A 37 4.00 1.19 -20.01
N SER A 38 4.06 2.05 -21.03
CA SER A 38 2.91 2.34 -21.89
C SER A 38 2.38 1.08 -22.59
N SER A 39 3.27 0.19 -23.03
CA SER A 39 2.83 -1.07 -23.66
C SER A 39 2.11 -2.01 -22.71
N TYR A 40 2.39 -1.94 -21.42
CA TYR A 40 1.64 -2.67 -20.40
C TYR A 40 0.24 -2.06 -20.22
N VAL A 41 0.15 -0.74 -20.13
CA VAL A 41 -1.12 -0.02 -20.01
C VAL A 41 -2.00 -0.28 -21.25
N ASP A 42 -1.44 -0.12 -22.45
CA ASP A 42 -2.13 -0.40 -23.72
C ASP A 42 -2.71 -1.83 -23.74
N TYR A 43 -1.94 -2.81 -23.27
CA TYR A 43 -2.41 -4.20 -23.21
C TYR A 43 -3.55 -4.37 -22.20
N CYS A 44 -3.47 -3.72 -21.04
CA CYS A 44 -4.55 -3.74 -20.04
C CYS A 44 -5.84 -3.13 -20.60
N HIS A 45 -5.75 -1.94 -21.19
CA HIS A 45 -6.89 -1.25 -21.79
C HIS A 45 -7.55 -2.06 -22.91
N GLN A 46 -6.76 -2.72 -23.77
CA GLN A 46 -7.28 -3.62 -24.82
C GLN A 46 -8.07 -4.80 -24.24
N ASN A 47 -7.81 -5.17 -22.98
CA ASN A 47 -8.52 -6.24 -22.27
C ASN A 47 -9.59 -5.72 -21.28
N GLY A 48 -9.90 -4.42 -21.30
CA GLY A 48 -10.88 -3.80 -20.42
C GLY A 48 -10.47 -3.74 -18.95
N ILE A 49 -9.16 -3.61 -18.68
CA ILE A 49 -8.58 -3.58 -17.35
C ILE A 49 -7.98 -2.20 -17.13
N GLU A 50 -8.34 -1.56 -16.02
CA GLU A 50 -7.77 -0.30 -15.57
C GLU A 50 -6.39 -0.52 -14.92
N VAL A 51 -5.54 0.50 -14.97
CA VAL A 51 -4.22 0.51 -14.35
C VAL A 51 -4.11 1.65 -13.36
N TRP A 52 -4.06 1.29 -12.06
CA TRP A 52 -3.87 2.23 -10.95
C TRP A 52 -2.44 2.08 -10.44
N ALA A 53 -1.50 2.87 -10.96
CA ALA A 53 -0.09 2.70 -10.61
C ALA A 53 0.14 3.04 -9.13
N LEU A 54 0.78 2.10 -8.41
CA LEU A 54 1.12 2.25 -7.01
C LEU A 54 2.39 3.10 -6.87
N VAL A 55 2.35 4.04 -5.90
CA VAL A 55 3.50 4.81 -5.43
C VAL A 55 3.84 4.43 -4.00
N SER A 56 5.10 4.04 -3.78
CA SER A 56 5.63 3.65 -2.48
C SER A 56 6.70 4.62 -1.97
N ASN A 57 6.94 4.59 -0.66
CA ASN A 57 7.98 5.39 -0.01
C ASN A 57 9.17 4.54 0.51
N LEU A 58 9.16 3.23 0.32
CA LEU A 58 10.11 2.32 0.96
C LEU A 58 11.35 1.98 0.13
N GLU A 59 11.33 2.18 -1.19
CA GLU A 59 12.37 1.68 -2.09
C GLU A 59 13.69 2.46 -2.00
N ASN A 60 13.66 3.71 -1.58
CA ASN A 60 14.85 4.54 -1.46
C ASN A 60 15.09 4.96 0.00
N PRO A 61 16.01 4.31 0.70
CA PRO A 61 16.27 4.59 2.12
C PRO A 61 16.91 5.96 2.39
N ASP A 62 17.41 6.65 1.36
CA ASP A 62 17.98 8.00 1.48
C ASP A 62 16.92 9.11 1.41
N VAL A 63 15.66 8.74 1.15
CA VAL A 63 14.54 9.67 1.06
C VAL A 63 13.73 9.65 2.36
N ASN A 64 13.48 10.84 2.90
CA ASN A 64 12.66 11.02 4.09
C ASN A 64 11.24 11.45 3.69
N ALA A 65 10.31 10.51 3.70
CA ALA A 65 8.93 10.73 3.32
C ALA A 65 8.22 11.76 4.21
N GLU A 66 8.43 11.73 5.52
CA GLU A 66 7.84 12.69 6.46
C GLU A 66 8.31 14.13 6.17
N SER A 67 9.58 14.29 5.79
CA SER A 67 10.11 15.60 5.38
C SER A 67 9.43 16.12 4.12
N ILE A 68 9.25 15.26 3.11
CA ILE A 68 8.54 15.62 1.88
C ILE A 68 7.10 16.02 2.20
N LEU A 69 6.41 15.23 3.01
CA LEU A 69 5.00 15.47 3.37
C LEU A 69 4.80 16.71 4.23
N SER A 70 5.77 17.10 5.06
CA SER A 70 5.66 18.23 5.98
C SER A 70 5.73 19.61 5.31
N HIS A 71 6.29 19.72 4.10
CA HIS A 71 6.48 20.99 3.42
C HIS A 71 5.56 21.12 2.19
N THR A 72 4.88 22.25 2.07
CA THR A 72 3.95 22.50 0.95
C THR A 72 4.61 22.39 -0.42
N SER A 73 5.83 22.92 -0.58
CA SER A 73 6.53 22.90 -1.86
C SER A 73 6.89 21.49 -2.32
N THR A 74 7.34 20.62 -1.41
CA THR A 74 7.70 19.24 -1.74
C THR A 74 6.47 18.38 -1.98
N ARG A 75 5.37 18.59 -1.22
CA ARG A 75 4.08 17.97 -1.52
C ARG A 75 3.53 18.39 -2.89
N ASP A 76 3.64 19.68 -3.24
CA ASP A 76 3.19 20.16 -4.54
C ASP A 76 4.02 19.56 -5.68
N ASN A 77 5.34 19.46 -5.51
CA ASN A 77 6.21 18.77 -6.47
C ASN A 77 5.81 17.31 -6.63
N LEU A 78 5.60 16.57 -5.52
CA LEU A 78 5.22 15.16 -5.53
C LEU A 78 3.87 14.95 -6.23
N THR A 79 2.85 15.72 -5.86
CA THR A 79 1.53 15.61 -6.47
C THR A 79 1.55 15.96 -7.96
N ASN A 80 2.33 16.97 -8.37
CA ASN A 80 2.50 17.32 -9.78
C ASN A 80 3.25 16.22 -10.55
N ALA A 81 4.29 15.62 -9.96
CA ALA A 81 5.03 14.52 -10.58
C ALA A 81 4.12 13.29 -10.81
N LEU A 82 3.32 12.93 -9.81
CA LEU A 82 2.37 11.81 -9.91
C LEU A 82 1.31 12.04 -11.02
N ILE A 83 0.68 13.21 -11.04
CA ILE A 83 -0.32 13.54 -12.08
C ILE A 83 0.32 13.60 -13.46
N SER A 84 1.52 14.20 -13.58
CA SER A 84 2.23 14.24 -14.87
C SER A 84 2.56 12.84 -15.38
N ALA A 85 2.97 11.93 -14.49
CA ALA A 85 3.22 10.54 -14.85
C ALA A 85 1.94 9.80 -15.21
N ALA A 86 0.85 10.00 -14.48
CA ALA A 86 -0.44 9.38 -14.80
C ALA A 86 -0.94 9.80 -16.19
N ILE A 87 -0.85 11.08 -16.54
CA ILE A 87 -1.21 11.57 -17.87
C ILE A 87 -0.24 11.01 -18.94
N GLN A 88 1.05 11.01 -18.68
CA GLN A 88 2.07 10.53 -19.62
C GLN A 88 1.87 9.07 -20.02
N TYR A 89 1.48 8.24 -19.07
CA TYR A 89 1.34 6.79 -19.25
C TYR A 89 -0.12 6.35 -19.50
N ASP A 90 -1.06 7.30 -19.57
CA ASP A 90 -2.51 7.03 -19.74
C ASP A 90 -3.05 6.12 -18.62
N LEU A 91 -2.73 6.44 -17.36
CA LEU A 91 -3.17 5.67 -16.20
C LEU A 91 -4.58 6.05 -15.80
N ASP A 92 -5.37 5.08 -15.36
CA ASP A 92 -6.74 5.28 -14.86
C ASP A 92 -6.75 5.72 -13.39
N GLY A 93 -5.72 5.36 -12.62
CA GLY A 93 -5.63 5.70 -11.19
C GLY A 93 -4.22 5.78 -10.65
N ILE A 94 -4.14 6.32 -9.45
CA ILE A 94 -2.96 6.31 -8.58
C ILE A 94 -3.34 5.62 -7.27
N ASN A 95 -2.55 4.64 -6.86
CA ASN A 95 -2.66 3.98 -5.57
C ASN A 95 -1.51 4.45 -4.67
N VAL A 96 -1.83 5.05 -3.52
CA VAL A 96 -0.83 5.53 -2.57
C VAL A 96 -0.59 4.48 -1.51
N ASP A 97 0.62 3.93 -1.48
CA ASP A 97 1.09 2.92 -0.53
C ASP A 97 2.27 3.48 0.28
N PHE A 98 1.96 4.36 1.22
CA PHE A 98 2.96 4.93 2.12
C PHE A 98 2.91 4.24 3.47
N GLU A 99 4.00 3.55 3.77
CA GLU A 99 4.14 2.69 4.93
C GLU A 99 5.24 3.15 5.88
N ALA A 100 5.27 2.57 7.09
CA ALA A 100 6.30 2.79 8.10
C ALA A 100 6.56 4.26 8.45
N LEU A 101 5.59 5.15 8.25
CA LEU A 101 5.70 6.55 8.62
C LEU A 101 5.65 6.71 10.14
N ASN A 102 6.51 7.57 10.65
CA ASN A 102 6.49 7.93 12.07
C ASN A 102 5.29 8.84 12.37
N VAL A 103 4.36 8.37 13.21
CA VAL A 103 3.10 9.06 13.53
C VAL A 103 3.32 10.46 14.12
N ASP A 104 4.35 10.64 14.95
CA ASP A 104 4.64 11.92 15.56
C ASP A 104 5.30 12.91 14.58
N ALA A 105 6.12 12.39 13.66
CA ALA A 105 6.80 13.20 12.66
C ALA A 105 5.87 13.59 11.52
N VAL A 106 5.01 12.69 11.06
CA VAL A 106 4.10 12.94 9.94
C VAL A 106 2.90 13.79 10.34
N GLY A 107 2.38 13.65 11.57
CA GLY A 107 1.23 14.38 12.08
C GLY A 107 0.05 14.38 11.11
N THR A 108 -0.41 15.58 10.71
CA THR A 108 -1.49 15.74 9.72
C THR A 108 -1.00 15.87 8.27
N SER A 109 0.30 15.79 8.04
CA SER A 109 0.88 16.04 6.70
C SER A 109 0.49 14.99 5.68
N PHE A 110 0.31 13.74 6.11
CA PHE A 110 -0.15 12.66 5.22
C PHE A 110 -1.55 12.95 4.68
N ILE A 111 -2.51 13.23 5.55
CA ILE A 111 -3.87 13.53 5.09
C ILE A 111 -3.94 14.83 4.27
N GLN A 112 -3.06 15.79 4.55
CA GLN A 112 -2.96 16.98 3.72
C GLN A 112 -2.44 16.66 2.31
N PHE A 113 -1.46 15.76 2.19
CA PHE A 113 -1.01 15.24 0.90
C PHE A 113 -2.15 14.55 0.13
N ILE A 114 -2.93 13.69 0.79
CA ILE A 114 -4.08 13.02 0.16
C ILE A 114 -5.12 14.04 -0.33
N ARG A 115 -5.43 15.09 0.43
CA ARG A 115 -6.33 16.16 0.01
C ARG A 115 -5.81 16.91 -1.23
N GLU A 116 -4.52 17.27 -1.23
CA GLU A 116 -3.90 17.98 -2.36
C GLU A 116 -3.88 17.10 -3.64
N LEU A 117 -3.55 15.82 -3.48
CA LEU A 117 -3.53 14.86 -4.57
C LEU A 117 -4.95 14.60 -5.13
N SER A 118 -5.94 14.42 -4.25
CA SER A 118 -7.33 14.13 -4.66
C SER A 118 -7.92 15.21 -5.56
N ILE A 119 -7.65 16.49 -5.26
CA ILE A 119 -8.10 17.60 -6.09
C ILE A 119 -7.50 17.50 -7.49
N LYS A 120 -6.22 17.18 -7.59
CA LYS A 120 -5.53 17.04 -8.88
C LYS A 120 -6.01 15.80 -9.63
N CYS A 121 -6.23 14.67 -8.93
CA CYS A 121 -6.82 13.46 -9.51
C CYS A 121 -8.21 13.75 -10.08
N ALA A 122 -9.11 14.34 -9.31
CA ALA A 122 -10.46 14.67 -9.75
C ALA A 122 -10.47 15.60 -10.96
N ASN A 123 -9.59 16.60 -11.01
CA ASN A 123 -9.48 17.53 -12.14
C ASN A 123 -8.98 16.86 -13.42
N ASN A 124 -8.37 15.69 -13.33
CA ASN A 124 -7.82 14.96 -14.48
C ASN A 124 -8.55 13.62 -14.76
N GLY A 125 -9.61 13.31 -14.01
CA GLY A 125 -10.36 12.06 -14.17
C GLY A 125 -9.58 10.81 -13.75
N ILE A 126 -8.65 10.96 -12.80
CA ILE A 126 -7.79 9.90 -12.29
C ILE A 126 -8.38 9.41 -10.96
N VAL A 127 -8.55 8.10 -10.79
CA VAL A 127 -8.97 7.48 -9.54
C VAL A 127 -7.86 7.59 -8.50
N LEU A 128 -8.21 7.89 -7.25
CA LEU A 128 -7.30 7.87 -6.12
C LEU A 128 -7.68 6.78 -5.14
N SER A 129 -6.78 5.82 -4.92
CA SER A 129 -6.88 4.84 -3.85
C SER A 129 -5.71 4.99 -2.87
N VAL A 130 -5.93 4.61 -1.60
CA VAL A 130 -4.93 4.75 -0.53
C VAL A 130 -4.88 3.47 0.28
N ASP A 131 -3.70 2.87 0.38
CA ASP A 131 -3.46 1.69 1.18
C ASP A 131 -3.31 2.04 2.65
N ASN A 132 -3.91 1.25 3.51
CA ASN A 132 -3.95 1.48 4.95
C ASN A 132 -3.69 0.18 5.71
N TYR A 133 -2.88 0.23 6.76
CA TYR A 133 -2.82 -0.84 7.76
C TYR A 133 -4.16 -0.99 8.50
N VAL A 134 -4.32 -2.12 9.16
CA VAL A 134 -5.42 -2.31 10.13
C VAL A 134 -5.40 -1.20 11.19
N PRO A 135 -6.57 -0.65 11.59
CA PRO A 135 -6.65 0.42 12.56
C PRO A 135 -5.94 0.11 13.89
N SER A 136 -5.08 1.01 14.31
CA SER A 136 -4.38 0.96 15.61
C SER A 136 -3.95 2.37 16.03
N ALA A 137 -3.44 2.52 17.25
CA ALA A 137 -2.90 3.80 17.70
C ALA A 137 -1.71 4.26 16.82
N TYR A 138 -0.88 3.33 16.36
CA TYR A 138 0.31 3.61 15.54
C TYR A 138 -0.05 4.01 14.09
N THR A 139 -1.25 3.67 13.64
CA THR A 139 -1.73 3.94 12.27
C THR A 139 -2.77 5.06 12.23
N SER A 140 -2.90 5.82 13.32
CA SER A 140 -3.87 6.92 13.43
C SER A 140 -3.60 8.07 12.45
N PHE A 141 -2.35 8.25 12.00
CA PHE A 141 -1.98 9.28 11.02
C PHE A 141 -2.68 9.12 9.67
N TYR A 142 -3.11 7.92 9.33
CA TYR A 142 -3.89 7.69 8.11
C TYR A 142 -5.20 8.47 8.09
N ASN A 143 -5.82 8.71 9.26
CA ASN A 143 -7.09 9.45 9.37
C ASN A 143 -8.12 8.99 8.34
N ARG A 144 -8.55 7.73 8.44
CA ARG A 144 -9.38 7.02 7.46
C ARG A 144 -10.70 7.74 7.19
N ALA A 145 -11.30 8.35 8.22
CA ALA A 145 -12.51 9.15 8.09
C ALA A 145 -12.32 10.35 7.14
N GLU A 146 -11.15 11.00 7.18
CA GLU A 146 -10.85 12.08 6.24
C GLU A 146 -10.46 11.54 4.87
N GLN A 147 -9.74 10.39 4.78
CA GLN A 147 -9.45 9.76 3.51
C GLN A 147 -10.73 9.43 2.73
N ALA A 148 -11.75 8.89 3.40
CA ALA A 148 -13.04 8.56 2.80
C ALA A 148 -13.79 9.78 2.21
N ARG A 149 -13.38 11.01 2.55
CA ARG A 149 -13.93 12.24 1.96
C ARG A 149 -13.20 12.68 0.69
N PHE A 150 -11.97 12.25 0.50
CA PHE A 150 -11.10 12.75 -0.56
C PHE A 150 -10.65 11.68 -1.54
N ALA A 151 -10.42 10.45 -1.09
CA ALA A 151 -10.06 9.33 -1.94
C ALA A 151 -11.33 8.64 -2.48
N ASP A 152 -11.22 8.05 -3.66
CA ASP A 152 -12.30 7.23 -4.23
C ASP A 152 -12.38 5.89 -3.49
N TYR A 153 -11.22 5.31 -3.13
CA TYR A 153 -11.13 4.05 -2.41
C TYR A 153 -10.10 4.09 -1.29
N VAL A 154 -10.40 3.36 -0.23
CA VAL A 154 -9.49 3.03 0.87
C VAL A 154 -9.24 1.53 0.82
N VAL A 155 -8.00 1.14 0.64
CA VAL A 155 -7.59 -0.27 0.64
C VAL A 155 -7.14 -0.64 2.03
N LEU A 156 -7.72 -1.69 2.60
CA LEU A 156 -7.31 -2.24 3.88
C LEU A 156 -6.34 -3.40 3.67
N MET A 157 -5.11 -3.24 4.10
CA MET A 157 -4.08 -4.28 4.13
C MET A 157 -4.27 -5.18 5.36
N ALA A 158 -5.27 -6.08 5.31
CA ALA A 158 -5.62 -6.96 6.42
C ALA A 158 -4.77 -8.24 6.39
N TYR A 159 -3.45 -8.07 6.36
CA TYR A 159 -2.45 -9.13 6.34
C TYR A 159 -1.20 -8.71 7.12
N ASP A 160 -0.18 -9.57 7.14
CA ASP A 160 1.02 -9.43 7.98
C ASP A 160 0.69 -9.30 9.49
N GLU A 161 -0.37 -10.01 9.93
CA GLU A 161 -0.70 -10.18 11.35
C GLU A 161 0.51 -10.71 12.11
N HIS A 162 1.17 -11.73 11.53
CA HIS A 162 2.48 -12.19 11.94
C HIS A 162 3.44 -12.08 10.74
N TYR A 163 4.55 -11.41 10.95
CA TYR A 163 5.56 -11.10 9.93
C TYR A 163 6.97 -11.49 10.43
N ALA A 164 7.98 -11.36 9.58
CA ALA A 164 9.34 -11.79 9.90
C ALA A 164 9.93 -11.25 11.23
N GLY A 165 9.47 -10.10 11.67
CA GLY A 165 9.89 -9.49 12.94
C GLY A 165 8.98 -9.80 14.13
N SER A 166 7.99 -10.69 13.98
CA SER A 166 7.10 -11.06 15.07
C SER A 166 7.82 -11.93 16.10
N GLU A 167 7.50 -11.75 17.37
CA GLU A 167 8.03 -12.54 18.48
C GLU A 167 7.42 -13.95 18.55
N GLU A 168 6.25 -14.14 17.93
CA GLU A 168 5.52 -15.39 17.90
C GLU A 168 5.19 -15.81 16.47
N ALA A 169 5.26 -17.10 16.21
CA ALA A 169 4.82 -17.70 14.96
C ALA A 169 3.31 -17.66 14.84
N GLY A 170 2.78 -17.34 13.65
CA GLY A 170 1.35 -17.28 13.48
C GLY A 170 0.91 -17.11 12.02
N SER A 171 -0.39 -16.94 11.86
CA SER A 171 -1.01 -16.72 10.54
C SER A 171 -0.62 -15.35 9.98
N VAL A 172 -0.47 -15.28 8.66
CA VAL A 172 -0.33 -14.01 7.95
C VAL A 172 -1.60 -13.17 8.04
N ALA A 173 -2.76 -13.82 8.05
CA ALA A 173 -4.06 -13.17 8.12
C ALA A 173 -5.08 -14.16 8.69
N SER A 174 -5.27 -14.16 10.01
CA SER A 174 -6.33 -14.96 10.62
C SER A 174 -7.70 -14.34 10.32
N ILE A 175 -8.74 -15.18 10.34
CA ILE A 175 -10.10 -14.70 10.09
C ILE A 175 -10.54 -13.65 11.11
N ASP A 176 -10.13 -13.81 12.36
CA ASP A 176 -10.47 -12.87 13.43
C ASP A 176 -9.78 -11.52 13.24
N TYR A 177 -8.50 -11.53 12.84
CA TYR A 177 -7.74 -10.32 12.51
C TYR A 177 -8.36 -9.55 11.33
N VAL A 178 -8.68 -10.28 10.25
CA VAL A 178 -9.30 -9.69 9.06
C VAL A 178 -10.68 -9.14 9.39
N THR A 179 -11.51 -9.91 10.09
CA THR A 179 -12.87 -9.50 10.48
C THR A 179 -12.83 -8.23 11.32
N LYS A 180 -11.99 -8.23 12.36
CA LYS A 180 -11.82 -7.04 13.21
C LYS A 180 -11.30 -5.84 12.43
N GLY A 181 -10.32 -6.02 11.55
CA GLY A 181 -9.78 -4.96 10.71
C GLY A 181 -10.86 -4.32 9.82
N VAL A 182 -11.73 -5.14 9.22
CA VAL A 182 -12.85 -4.67 8.41
C VAL A 182 -13.89 -3.93 9.28
N GLU A 183 -14.31 -4.51 10.41
CA GLU A 183 -15.30 -3.91 11.31
C GLU A 183 -14.81 -2.54 11.84
N ASP A 184 -13.55 -2.46 12.25
CA ASP A 184 -12.97 -1.21 12.75
C ASP A 184 -12.86 -0.16 11.63
N THR A 185 -12.50 -0.57 10.41
CA THR A 185 -12.39 0.36 9.27
C THR A 185 -13.74 0.88 8.81
N LEU A 186 -14.78 0.05 8.83
CA LEU A 186 -16.14 0.44 8.46
C LEU A 186 -16.77 1.48 9.38
N GLN A 187 -16.18 1.77 10.54
CA GLN A 187 -16.61 2.87 11.40
C GLN A 187 -16.29 4.24 10.78
N ASP A 188 -15.25 4.30 9.95
CA ASP A 188 -14.73 5.52 9.35
C ASP A 188 -14.94 5.60 7.84
N VAL A 189 -15.00 4.45 7.15
CA VAL A 189 -15.02 4.33 5.69
C VAL A 189 -16.32 3.65 5.23
N PRO A 190 -17.09 4.27 4.32
CA PRO A 190 -18.24 3.62 3.68
C PRO A 190 -17.87 2.30 3.00
N ALA A 191 -18.72 1.30 3.09
CA ALA A 191 -18.45 -0.03 2.55
C ALA A 191 -18.19 -0.03 1.02
N GLU A 192 -18.84 0.87 0.30
CA GLU A 192 -18.67 1.04 -1.15
C GLU A 192 -17.33 1.63 -1.56
N GLN A 193 -16.59 2.23 -0.61
CA GLN A 193 -15.25 2.77 -0.82
C GLN A 193 -14.15 1.85 -0.28
N LEU A 194 -14.51 0.80 0.47
CA LEU A 194 -13.55 -0.10 1.10
C LEU A 194 -13.16 -1.25 0.17
N ILE A 195 -11.88 -1.40 -0.09
CA ILE A 195 -11.29 -2.56 -0.76
C ILE A 195 -10.53 -3.39 0.28
N LEU A 196 -10.86 -4.67 0.41
CA LEU A 196 -10.14 -5.59 1.28
C LEU A 196 -8.95 -6.21 0.53
N GLY A 197 -7.75 -5.87 0.96
CA GLY A 197 -6.52 -6.52 0.52
C GLY A 197 -6.37 -7.91 1.16
N MET A 198 -6.07 -8.91 0.34
CA MET A 198 -5.86 -10.29 0.78
C MET A 198 -4.47 -10.77 0.36
N PRO A 199 -3.72 -11.48 1.23
CA PRO A 199 -2.40 -11.99 0.88
C PRO A 199 -2.51 -13.18 -0.07
N PHE A 200 -1.63 -13.24 -1.07
CA PHE A 200 -1.40 -14.42 -1.91
C PHE A 200 -0.11 -15.15 -1.53
N TYR A 201 0.33 -15.03 -0.29
CA TYR A 201 1.51 -15.67 0.27
C TYR A 201 1.20 -16.21 1.67
N THR A 202 2.08 -17.07 2.14
CA THR A 202 2.08 -17.58 3.52
C THR A 202 3.49 -17.58 4.07
N ARG A 203 3.64 -17.79 5.37
CA ARG A 203 4.94 -17.89 6.03
C ARG A 203 5.14 -19.30 6.58
N VAL A 204 6.36 -19.78 6.48
CA VAL A 204 6.79 -21.01 7.15
C VAL A 204 7.66 -20.59 8.33
N TRP A 205 7.28 -21.04 9.52
CA TRP A 205 7.99 -20.76 10.76
C TRP A 205 8.85 -21.95 11.15
N SER A 206 10.07 -21.68 11.63
CA SER A 206 10.91 -22.67 12.27
C SER A 206 11.05 -22.26 13.74
N GLU A 207 10.65 -23.14 14.63
CA GLU A 207 10.76 -22.92 16.07
C GLU A 207 11.89 -23.80 16.61
N THR A 208 12.78 -23.20 17.36
CA THR A 208 13.88 -23.91 18.02
C THR A 208 13.68 -23.80 19.53
N PRO A 209 13.65 -24.91 20.27
CA PRO A 209 13.59 -24.84 21.73
C PRO A 209 14.79 -24.06 22.30
N ILE A 210 14.52 -23.16 23.20
CA ILE A 210 15.59 -22.52 23.98
C ILE A 210 16.25 -23.60 24.84
N ASP A 211 17.55 -23.81 24.68
CA ASP A 211 18.35 -24.67 25.58
C ASP A 211 18.44 -24.03 26.96
N GLY A 212 17.42 -24.20 27.75
CA GLY A 212 17.30 -23.84 29.13
C GLY A 212 16.74 -25.00 29.90
N ASP A 213 16.86 -25.03 31.17
CA ASP A 213 16.51 -26.08 32.12
C ASP A 213 15.14 -26.80 31.96
N GLY A 214 14.51 -26.66 30.81
CA GLY A 214 13.27 -27.34 30.46
C GLY A 214 12.03 -26.86 31.21
N SER A 215 12.11 -25.73 31.89
CA SER A 215 11.06 -25.28 32.82
C SER A 215 10.05 -24.31 32.22
N THR A 216 10.31 -23.71 31.06
CA THR A 216 9.42 -22.64 30.54
C THR A 216 8.68 -22.98 29.28
N GLY A 217 9.08 -23.95 28.48
CA GLY A 217 8.41 -24.26 27.22
C GLY A 217 8.42 -23.11 26.22
N GLU A 218 9.26 -22.09 26.44
CA GLU A 218 9.44 -21.01 25.49
C GLU A 218 10.26 -21.52 24.32
N THR A 219 9.77 -21.27 23.11
CA THR A 219 10.48 -21.55 21.87
C THR A 219 10.91 -20.25 21.25
N ASP A 220 12.19 -20.15 20.89
CA ASP A 220 12.65 -19.04 20.06
C ASP A 220 12.12 -19.24 18.64
N ASN A 221 11.34 -18.30 18.16
CA ASN A 221 10.85 -18.30 16.79
C ASN A 221 11.98 -17.86 15.88
N VAL A 222 12.55 -18.80 15.17
CA VAL A 222 13.50 -18.46 14.11
C VAL A 222 12.80 -18.69 12.78
N VAL A 223 12.44 -17.64 12.17
CA VAL A 223 11.94 -17.42 11.04
C VAL A 223 12.24 -17.63 9.80
N ASP A 224 11.88 -17.39 8.92
CA ASP A 224 11.70 -16.60 7.77
C ASP A 224 11.71 -17.33 6.44
N TYR A 225 10.60 -17.67 5.85
CA TYR A 225 10.52 -17.65 4.38
C TYR A 225 9.12 -17.24 3.98
N ALA A 226 8.95 -15.99 3.48
CA ALA A 226 7.83 -15.67 2.64
C ALA A 226 7.99 -16.51 1.35
N LEU A 227 7.19 -17.51 1.18
CA LEU A 227 7.07 -18.19 -0.11
C LEU A 227 6.16 -17.34 -0.98
N SER A 228 6.74 -16.49 -1.82
CA SER A 228 6.03 -15.92 -2.95
C SER A 228 5.89 -17.03 -3.99
N SER A 229 4.69 -17.46 -4.26
CA SER A 229 4.36 -18.31 -5.42
C SER A 229 4.35 -17.49 -6.71
#